data_698b81e0295b4d0ee722447f83055abc
#
_entry.id   698b81e0295b4d0ee722447f83055abc
#
_cell.length_a   1.000
_cell.length_b   1.000
_cell.length_c   1.000
_cell.angle_alpha   90.00
_cell.angle_beta   90.00
_cell.angle_gamma   90.00
#
_symmetry.space_group_name_H-M   'P 1'
#
loop_
_entity.id
_entity.type
_entity.pdbx_description
1 polymer ?
#
loop_
_entity_poly.entity_id
_entity_poly.type
_entity_poly.pdbx_seq_one_letter_code
_entity_poly.pdbx_strand_id
1 'polypeptide(L)' 'MPIENHSLALELPEYKDQIHTLKINNGHFKSLHNQYNKVEHEIHRIEVGAENTTDDYLHERKKLRLNLKDQLLSMLKAVN' A
#
# COMPACT_ATOMS: atom_id res chain seq x y z
N MET A 1 1.76 -6.33 21.49
CA MET A 1 2.41 -5.85 20.25
C MET A 1 1.38 -5.41 19.27
N PRO A 2 1.48 -4.23 18.75
CA PRO A 2 0.57 -3.82 17.69
C PRO A 2 0.82 -4.67 16.44
N ILE A 3 -0.22 -4.87 15.66
CA ILE A 3 -0.11 -5.54 14.38
C ILE A 3 0.70 -4.63 13.45
N GLU A 4 1.66 -5.19 12.75
CA GLU A 4 2.51 -4.42 11.87
C GLU A 4 1.72 -3.79 10.73
N ASN A 5 2.03 -2.55 10.43
CA ASN A 5 1.48 -1.85 9.29
C ASN A 5 2.31 -2.24 8.05
N HIS A 6 1.64 -2.73 7.01
CA HIS A 6 2.29 -3.12 5.76
C HIS A 6 2.49 -1.92 4.84
N SER A 7 3.16 -0.88 5.35
CA SER A 7 3.48 0.27 4.51
C SER A 7 4.39 -0.14 3.35
N LEU A 8 4.35 0.62 2.26
CA LEU A 8 5.14 0.29 1.08
C LEU A 8 6.65 0.27 1.40
N ALA A 9 7.12 1.19 2.23
CA ALA A 9 8.52 1.24 2.61
C ALA A 9 8.96 0.02 3.43
N LEU A 10 8.05 -0.55 4.22
CA LEU A 10 8.33 -1.77 4.99
C LEU A 10 8.30 -3.01 4.10
N GLU A 11 7.39 -3.04 3.11
CA GLU A 11 7.30 -4.16 2.18
C GLU A 11 8.44 -4.18 1.17
N LEU A 12 8.95 -3.00 0.79
CA LEU A 12 9.99 -2.84 -0.23
C LEU A 12 11.13 -1.98 0.31
N PRO A 13 11.85 -2.46 1.34
CA PRO A 13 12.90 -1.64 1.97
C PRO A 13 14.03 -1.25 1.04
N GLU A 14 14.33 -2.05 0.02
CA GLU A 14 15.36 -1.75 -0.97
C GLU A 14 15.00 -0.56 -1.86
N TYR A 15 13.72 -0.16 -1.88
CA TYR A 15 13.25 0.98 -2.66
C TYR A 15 12.90 2.20 -1.81
N LYS A 16 13.30 2.21 -0.53
CA LYS A 16 12.91 3.26 0.40
C LYS A 16 13.22 4.67 -0.12
N ASP A 17 14.42 4.86 -0.66
CA ASP A 17 14.83 6.17 -1.17
C ASP A 17 14.07 6.56 -2.43
N GLN A 18 13.83 5.61 -3.33
CA GLN A 18 13.08 5.83 -4.55
C GLN A 18 11.62 6.17 -4.24
N ILE A 19 11.03 5.48 -3.26
CA ILE A 19 9.67 5.77 -2.79
C ILE A 19 9.56 7.22 -2.33
N HIS A 20 10.51 7.66 -1.50
CA HIS A 20 10.52 9.03 -1.00
C HIS A 20 10.64 10.04 -2.13
N THR A 21 11.56 9.81 -3.05
CA THR A 21 11.80 10.70 -4.19
C THR A 21 10.56 10.79 -5.09
N LEU A 22 9.94 9.67 -5.43
CA LEU A 22 8.78 9.65 -6.31
C LEU A 22 7.55 10.27 -5.65
N LYS A 23 7.39 10.14 -4.34
CA LYS A 23 6.29 10.80 -3.62
C LYS A 23 6.37 12.31 -3.74
N ILE A 24 7.57 12.86 -3.85
CA ILE A 24 7.79 14.31 -3.98
C ILE A 24 7.68 14.75 -5.43
N ASN A 25 8.25 13.99 -6.36
CA ASN A 25 8.47 14.42 -7.74
C ASN A 25 7.45 13.89 -8.75
N ASN A 26 6.63 12.91 -8.38
CA ASN A 26 5.69 12.28 -9.31
C ASN A 26 4.29 12.25 -8.72
N GLY A 27 3.38 13.09 -9.25
CA GLY A 27 2.01 13.18 -8.76
C GLY A 27 1.22 11.88 -8.91
N HIS A 28 1.45 11.14 -9.99
CA HIS A 28 0.78 9.86 -10.21
C HIS A 28 1.21 8.84 -9.17
N PHE A 29 2.51 8.74 -8.89
CA PHE A 29 3.03 7.87 -7.84
C PHE A 29 2.43 8.24 -6.48
N LYS A 30 2.41 9.53 -6.17
CA LYS A 30 1.85 10.02 -4.91
C LYS A 30 0.39 9.61 -4.76
N SER A 31 -0.40 9.75 -5.83
CA SER A 31 -1.81 9.36 -5.83
C SER A 31 -1.98 7.87 -5.56
N LEU A 32 -1.22 7.02 -6.25
CA LEU A 32 -1.25 5.57 -6.05
C LEU A 32 -0.81 5.20 -4.64
N HIS A 33 0.22 5.87 -4.12
CA HIS A 33 0.72 5.64 -2.78
C HIS A 33 -0.34 5.99 -1.73
N ASN A 34 -1.05 7.09 -1.91
CA ASN A 34 -2.13 7.48 -1.02
C ASN A 34 -3.27 6.47 -1.05
N GLN A 35 -3.63 5.97 -2.22
CA GLN A 35 -4.65 4.93 -2.36
C GLN A 35 -4.22 3.64 -1.67
N TYR A 36 -2.96 3.25 -1.83
CA TYR A 36 -2.40 2.09 -1.17
C TYR A 36 -2.51 2.22 0.35
N ASN A 37 -2.13 3.36 0.89
CA ASN A 37 -2.21 3.60 2.33
C ASN A 37 -3.64 3.52 2.84
N LYS A 38 -4.61 4.09 2.11
CA LYS A 38 -6.02 4.02 2.50
C LYS A 38 -6.52 2.59 2.58
N VAL A 39 -6.22 1.79 1.56
CA VAL A 39 -6.63 0.40 1.51
C VAL A 39 -5.94 -0.40 2.62
N GLU A 40 -4.67 -0.15 2.85
CA GLU A 40 -3.90 -0.82 3.89
C GLU A 40 -4.47 -0.51 5.29
N HIS A 41 -4.80 0.74 5.56
CA HIS A 41 -5.41 1.13 6.83
C HIS A 41 -6.77 0.48 7.01
N GLU A 42 -7.57 0.40 5.96
CA GLU A 42 -8.88 -0.25 6.00
C GLU A 42 -8.74 -1.75 6.32
N ILE A 43 -7.86 -2.44 5.62
CA ILE A 43 -7.60 -3.86 5.86
C ILE A 43 -7.13 -4.07 7.30
N HIS A 44 -6.23 -3.22 7.78
CA HIS A 44 -5.72 -3.31 9.14
C HIS A 44 -6.85 -3.20 10.16
N ARG A 45 -7.77 -2.22 10.00
CA ARG A 45 -8.91 -2.05 10.91
C ARG A 45 -9.81 -3.27 10.91
N ILE A 46 -10.03 -3.88 9.74
CA ILE A 46 -10.85 -5.10 9.64
C ILE A 46 -10.15 -6.26 10.34
N GLU A 47 -8.87 -6.44 10.12
CA GLU A 47 -8.11 -7.56 10.67
C GLU A 47 -7.95 -7.50 12.19
N VAL A 48 -7.89 -6.30 12.77
CA VAL A 48 -7.82 -6.14 14.22
C VAL A 48 -9.20 -6.15 14.90
N GLY A 49 -10.27 -6.30 14.11
CA GLY A 49 -11.63 -6.36 14.66
C GLY A 49 -12.24 -5.00 14.97
N ALA A 50 -11.62 -3.90 14.57
CA ALA A 50 -12.14 -2.56 14.78
C ALA A 50 -13.30 -2.24 13.82
N GLU A 51 -13.39 -2.99 12.74
CA GLU A 51 -14.42 -2.79 11.73
C GLU A 51 -14.91 -4.16 11.24
N ASN A 52 -16.24 -4.33 11.17
CA ASN A 52 -16.84 -5.59 10.71
C ASN A 52 -17.17 -5.51 9.24
N THR A 53 -16.88 -6.59 8.51
CA THR A 53 -17.21 -6.67 7.10
C THR A 53 -17.32 -8.15 6.68
N THR A 54 -17.72 -8.39 5.45
CA THR A 54 -17.78 -9.74 4.90
C THR A 54 -16.40 -10.18 4.45
N ASP A 55 -16.19 -11.51 4.39
CA ASP A 55 -14.94 -12.06 3.86
C ASP A 55 -14.72 -11.66 2.40
N ASP A 56 -15.80 -11.60 1.61
CA ASP A 56 -15.73 -11.19 0.21
C ASP A 56 -15.21 -9.76 0.06
N TYR A 57 -15.71 -8.84 0.89
CA TYR A 57 -15.26 -7.47 0.87
C TYR A 57 -13.77 -7.36 1.24
N LEU A 58 -13.37 -8.05 2.30
CA LEU A 58 -11.97 -8.06 2.71
C LEU A 58 -11.06 -8.62 1.61
N HIS A 59 -11.51 -9.69 0.96
CA HIS A 59 -10.78 -10.29 -0.16
C HIS A 59 -10.59 -9.30 -1.31
N GLU A 60 -11.65 -8.57 -1.65
CA GLU A 60 -11.58 -7.52 -2.69
C GLU A 60 -10.59 -6.41 -2.32
N ARG A 61 -10.58 -6.00 -1.05
CA ARG A 61 -9.63 -4.99 -0.57
C ARG A 61 -8.19 -5.48 -0.67
N LYS A 62 -7.95 -6.75 -0.34
CA LYS A 62 -6.61 -7.34 -0.45
C LYS A 62 -6.14 -7.45 -1.90
N LYS A 63 -7.05 -7.75 -2.81
CA LYS A 63 -6.76 -7.76 -4.26
C LYS A 63 -6.38 -6.36 -4.73
N LEU A 64 -7.12 -5.35 -4.29
CA LEU A 64 -6.83 -3.97 -4.65
C LEU A 64 -5.47 -3.55 -4.09
N ARG A 65 -5.16 -3.93 -2.85
CA ARG A 65 -3.86 -3.65 -2.25
C ARG A 65 -2.72 -4.22 -3.09
N LEU A 66 -2.85 -5.48 -3.51
CA LEU A 66 -1.85 -6.12 -4.35
C LEU A 66 -1.70 -5.42 -5.70
N ASN A 67 -2.81 -5.06 -6.32
CA ASN A 67 -2.80 -4.35 -7.59
C ASN A 67 -2.07 -3.00 -7.48
N LEU A 68 -2.37 -2.24 -6.44
CA LEU A 68 -1.72 -0.95 -6.19
C LEU A 68 -0.23 -1.13 -5.93
N LYS A 69 0.13 -2.15 -5.15
CA LYS A 69 1.54 -2.47 -4.88
C LYS A 69 2.28 -2.80 -6.17
N ASP A 70 1.68 -3.60 -7.04
CA ASP A 70 2.29 -3.97 -8.32
C ASP A 70 2.51 -2.76 -9.21
N GLN A 71 1.54 -1.83 -9.27
CA GLN A 71 1.69 -0.60 -10.02
C GLN A 71 2.82 0.27 -9.48
N LEU A 72 2.87 0.42 -8.16
CA LEU A 72 3.91 1.19 -7.49
C LEU A 72 5.29 0.57 -7.73
N LEU A 73 5.39 -0.75 -7.62
CA LEU A 73 6.64 -1.46 -7.85
C LEU A 73 7.12 -1.29 -9.30
N SER A 74 6.21 -1.34 -10.25
CA SER A 74 6.53 -1.12 -11.66
C SER A 74 7.16 0.25 -11.88
N MET A 75 6.61 1.28 -11.24
CA MET A 75 7.16 2.64 -11.32
C MET A 75 8.53 2.74 -10.66
N LEU A 76 8.71 2.05 -9.52
CA LEU A 76 9.99 2.04 -8.82
C LEU A 76 11.09 1.37 -9.66
N LYS A 77 10.77 0.28 -10.32
CA LYS A 77 11.71 -0.41 -11.20
C LYS A 77 12.10 0.44 -12.41
N ALA A 78 11.20 1.27 -12.88
CA ALA A 78 11.42 2.10 -14.07
C ALA A 78 12.43 3.24 -13.82
N VAL A 79 12.67 3.64 -12.56
CA VAL A 79 13.58 4.74 -12.23
C VAL A 79 14.96 4.28 -11.82
N ASN A 80 15.22 3.02 -11.87
CA ASN A 80 16.55 2.47 -11.54
C ASN A 80 17.56 2.77 -12.65
#